data_4da3c794d376d596854f12a64f6db77e
#
_entry.id   4da3c794d376d596854f12a64f6db77e
#
_cell.length_a   1.000
_cell.length_b   1.000
_cell.length_c   1.000
_cell.angle_alpha   90.00
_cell.angle_beta   90.00
_cell.angle_gamma   90.00
#
_symmetry.space_group_name_H-M   'P 1'
#
loop_
_entity.id
_entity.type
_entity.pdbx_description
1 polymer ?
#
loop_
_entity_poly.entity_id
_entity_poly.type
_entity_poly.pdbx_seq_one_letter_code
_entity_poly.pdbx_strand_id
1 'polypeptide(L)'
;LKKQVIYLMPGMAASPKIFEYLEFPDTITVKHLSWIPPKPDESISSYAQRMSQRVVETNVVLLGVSFGGVLVQEMAQFINCKKIILVSSVKSPDELSLPMKLAQKTQAHKLLPTQWIKNLETLALFVFGSRIQKRVALYQKYLSERDPVYLNWAIDRIVHWGGCAVQVP
;
A
#
# COMPACT_ATOMS: atom_id res chain seq x y z
N LEU A 1 -23.90 21.60 0.34
CA LEU A 1 -23.61 20.33 -0.32
C LEU A 1 -22.64 19.52 0.55
N LYS A 2 -22.93 18.23 0.80
CA LYS A 2 -22.03 17.35 1.57
C LYS A 2 -20.77 17.10 0.74
N LYS A 3 -19.59 17.44 1.29
CA LYS A 3 -18.32 17.23 0.61
C LYS A 3 -18.05 15.73 0.44
N GLN A 4 -17.45 15.36 -0.71
CA GLN A 4 -16.99 13.98 -0.90
C GLN A 4 -15.72 13.73 -0.05
N VAL A 5 -15.73 12.68 0.76
CA VAL A 5 -14.54 12.32 1.55
C VAL A 5 -13.67 11.35 0.76
N ILE A 6 -12.37 11.66 0.71
CA ILE A 6 -11.34 10.79 0.14
C ILE A 6 -10.30 10.45 1.20
N TYR A 7 -9.98 9.17 1.32
CA TYR A 7 -8.89 8.67 2.15
C TYR A 7 -7.68 8.29 1.29
N LEU A 8 -6.52 8.79 1.67
CA LEU A 8 -5.25 8.57 0.96
C LEU A 8 -4.38 7.61 1.75
N MET A 9 -4.02 6.47 1.14
CA MET A 9 -3.15 5.45 1.72
C MET A 9 -1.80 5.45 1.02
N PRO A 10 -0.68 5.72 1.72
CA PRO A 10 0.65 5.75 1.13
C PRO A 10 1.15 4.35 0.74
N GLY A 11 2.19 4.30 -0.07
CA GLY A 11 2.89 3.08 -0.42
C GLY A 11 3.66 2.47 0.75
N MET A 12 4.20 1.26 0.53
CA MET A 12 5.02 0.57 1.53
C MET A 12 6.15 1.49 2.02
N ALA A 13 6.39 1.49 3.32
CA ALA A 13 7.39 2.30 4.00
C ALA A 13 7.19 3.83 3.92
N ALA A 14 6.21 4.32 3.18
CA ALA A 14 5.98 5.74 2.99
C ALA A 14 5.02 6.32 4.05
N SER A 15 5.24 7.60 4.38
CA SER A 15 4.32 8.40 5.19
C SER A 15 3.30 9.14 4.32
N PRO A 16 2.22 9.68 4.91
CA PRO A 16 1.28 10.54 4.20
C PRO A 16 1.88 11.78 3.55
N LYS A 17 3.11 12.15 3.88
CA LYS A 17 3.85 13.26 3.24
C LYS A 17 4.03 13.07 1.74
N ILE A 18 3.91 11.83 1.20
CA ILE A 18 3.97 11.62 -0.26
C ILE A 18 2.86 12.36 -1.01
N PHE A 19 1.82 12.79 -0.31
CA PHE A 19 0.66 13.50 -0.87
C PHE A 19 0.75 15.01 -0.71
N GLU A 20 1.86 15.57 -0.20
CA GLU A 20 2.00 17.00 0.14
C GLU A 20 1.78 17.95 -1.04
N TYR A 21 1.95 17.48 -2.27
CA TYR A 21 1.76 18.28 -3.49
C TYR A 21 0.44 17.96 -4.22
N LEU A 22 -0.42 17.12 -3.64
CA LEU A 22 -1.74 16.87 -4.23
C LEU A 22 -2.73 17.94 -3.78
N GLU A 23 -3.25 18.67 -4.74
CA GLU A 23 -4.29 19.66 -4.53
C GLU A 23 -5.66 19.07 -4.87
N PHE A 24 -6.63 19.33 -4.04
CA PHE A 24 -8.01 18.88 -4.23
C PHE A 24 -8.96 20.06 -4.20
N PRO A 25 -10.04 20.02 -5.00
CA PRO A 25 -11.08 21.06 -4.94
C PRO A 25 -11.72 21.15 -3.55
N ASP A 26 -12.28 22.31 -3.20
CA ASP A 26 -12.97 22.54 -1.93
C ASP A 26 -14.21 21.65 -1.70
N THR A 27 -14.69 20.98 -2.74
CA THR A 27 -15.77 19.98 -2.70
C THR A 27 -15.34 18.64 -2.14
N ILE A 28 -14.01 18.43 -1.95
CA ILE A 28 -13.43 17.20 -1.44
C ILE A 28 -12.84 17.45 -0.04
N THR A 29 -13.15 16.56 0.89
CA THR A 29 -12.46 16.48 2.19
C THR A 29 -11.44 15.39 2.14
N VAL A 30 -10.15 15.74 2.29
CA VAL A 30 -9.04 14.80 2.26
C VAL A 30 -8.70 14.32 3.66
N LYS A 31 -8.56 13.01 3.81
CA LYS A 31 -8.08 12.36 5.05
C LYS A 31 -6.92 11.42 4.71
N HIS A 32 -5.94 11.36 5.60
CA HIS A 32 -4.76 10.54 5.42
C HIS A 32 -4.81 9.30 6.32
N LEU A 33 -4.45 8.16 5.75
CA LEU A 33 -4.18 6.94 6.50
C LEU A 33 -2.67 6.77 6.66
N SER A 34 -2.27 6.20 7.78
CA SER A 34 -0.87 5.84 8.05
C SER A 34 -0.80 4.36 8.39
N TRP A 35 0.32 3.74 8.08
CA TRP A 35 0.60 2.36 8.48
C TRP A 35 0.51 2.20 9.99
N ILE A 36 0.07 1.03 10.43
CA ILE A 36 0.02 0.62 11.83
C ILE A 36 0.88 -0.64 12.00
N PRO A 37 1.43 -0.89 13.18
CA PRO A 37 2.16 -2.15 13.41
C PRO A 37 1.28 -3.36 13.11
N PRO A 38 1.77 -4.33 12.30
CA PRO A 38 1.06 -5.59 12.10
C PRO A 38 1.10 -6.42 13.39
N LYS A 39 0.09 -7.27 13.57
CA LYS A 39 0.11 -8.31 14.60
C LYS A 39 0.92 -9.51 14.12
N PRO A 40 1.43 -10.36 14.99
CA PRO A 40 2.07 -11.62 14.61
C PRO A 40 1.17 -12.41 13.66
N ASP A 41 1.74 -12.88 12.56
CA ASP A 41 1.09 -13.71 11.51
C ASP A 41 -0.21 -13.12 10.91
N GLU A 42 -0.43 -11.81 11.07
CA GLU A 42 -1.64 -11.14 10.61
C GLU A 42 -1.80 -11.21 9.09
N SER A 43 -2.93 -11.72 8.61
CA SER A 43 -3.26 -11.70 7.18
C SER A 43 -3.50 -10.28 6.69
N ILE A 44 -3.35 -10.05 5.38
CA ILE A 44 -3.64 -8.74 4.79
C ILE A 44 -5.11 -8.35 4.99
N SER A 45 -6.03 -9.31 4.93
CA SER A 45 -7.46 -9.07 5.14
C SER A 45 -7.75 -8.66 6.60
N SER A 46 -7.17 -9.34 7.60
CA SER A 46 -7.32 -8.96 9.02
C SER A 46 -6.74 -7.60 9.31
N TYR A 47 -5.58 -7.29 8.71
CA TYR A 47 -4.96 -5.97 8.80
C TYR A 47 -5.85 -4.88 8.17
N ALA A 48 -6.39 -5.16 6.99
CA ALA A 48 -7.32 -4.26 6.29
C ALA A 48 -8.59 -4.01 7.11
N GLN A 49 -9.13 -5.04 7.76
CA GLN A 49 -10.26 -4.91 8.67
C GLN A 49 -9.95 -3.97 9.85
N ARG A 50 -8.77 -4.05 10.46
CA ARG A 50 -8.34 -3.10 11.50
C ARG A 50 -8.14 -1.69 10.95
N MET A 51 -7.57 -1.57 9.76
CA MET A 51 -7.38 -0.28 9.11
C MET A 51 -8.72 0.38 8.74
N SER A 52 -9.71 -0.41 8.32
CA SER A 52 -11.03 0.08 7.95
C SER A 52 -11.77 0.75 9.11
N GLN A 53 -11.46 0.41 10.37
CA GLN A 53 -12.01 1.06 11.56
C GLN A 53 -11.60 2.54 11.69
N ARG A 54 -10.58 2.98 10.94
CA ARG A 54 -10.16 4.39 10.87
C ARG A 54 -10.95 5.20 9.84
N VAL A 55 -11.76 4.52 9.04
CA VAL A 55 -12.66 5.15 8.06
C VAL A 55 -14.05 5.25 8.69
N VAL A 56 -14.39 6.42 9.14
CA VAL A 56 -15.63 6.65 9.91
C VAL A 56 -16.79 7.15 9.05
N GLU A 57 -16.51 7.65 7.86
CA GLU A 57 -17.54 8.09 6.93
C GLU A 57 -18.02 6.96 6.03
N THR A 58 -19.21 7.13 5.50
CA THR A 58 -19.79 6.24 4.49
C THR A 58 -19.68 6.83 3.10
N ASN A 59 -19.73 6.00 2.07
CA ASN A 59 -19.69 6.42 0.67
C ASN A 59 -18.41 7.21 0.34
N VAL A 60 -17.28 6.71 0.86
CA VAL A 60 -15.96 7.32 0.70
C VAL A 60 -15.29 6.93 -0.61
N VAL A 61 -14.29 7.70 -1.01
CA VAL A 61 -13.33 7.32 -2.04
C VAL A 61 -12.04 6.89 -1.33
N LEU A 62 -11.45 5.78 -1.76
CA LEU A 62 -10.14 5.35 -1.30
C LEU A 62 -9.12 5.55 -2.42
N LEU A 63 -8.00 6.18 -2.12
CA LEU A 63 -6.85 6.26 -3.02
C LEU A 63 -5.66 5.57 -2.37
N GLY A 64 -5.08 4.62 -3.07
CA GLY A 64 -3.90 3.89 -2.57
C GLY A 64 -2.75 3.91 -3.57
N VAL A 65 -1.55 4.15 -3.06
CA VAL A 65 -0.31 4.15 -3.84
C VAL A 65 0.43 2.84 -3.63
N SER A 66 0.83 2.15 -4.70
CA SER A 66 1.64 0.92 -4.62
C SER A 66 0.99 -0.12 -3.68
N PHE A 67 1.68 -0.59 -2.66
CA PHE A 67 1.13 -1.51 -1.65
C PHE A 67 -0.08 -0.93 -0.91
N GLY A 68 -0.14 0.39 -0.73
CA GLY A 68 -1.35 1.05 -0.23
C GLY A 68 -2.57 0.85 -1.14
N GLY A 69 -2.35 0.69 -2.46
CA GLY A 69 -3.41 0.34 -3.41
C GLY A 69 -3.94 -1.08 -3.22
N VAL A 70 -3.07 -2.03 -2.89
CA VAL A 70 -3.49 -3.39 -2.50
C VAL A 70 -4.30 -3.34 -1.21
N LEU A 71 -3.83 -2.59 -0.20
CA LEU A 71 -4.51 -2.49 1.08
C LEU A 71 -5.91 -1.86 0.96
N VAL A 72 -6.08 -0.78 0.18
CA VAL A 72 -7.41 -0.14 0.05
C VAL A 72 -8.42 -1.02 -0.68
N GLN A 73 -7.96 -1.90 -1.58
CA GLN A 73 -8.83 -2.93 -2.18
C GLN A 73 -9.33 -3.90 -1.10
N GLU A 74 -8.44 -4.38 -0.24
CA GLU A 74 -8.81 -5.25 0.88
C GLU A 74 -9.74 -4.54 1.88
N MET A 75 -9.48 -3.25 2.19
CA MET A 75 -10.34 -2.44 3.08
C MET A 75 -11.75 -2.26 2.55
N ALA A 76 -11.94 -2.19 1.24
CA ALA A 76 -13.24 -2.00 0.61
C ALA A 76 -14.24 -3.15 0.88
N GLN A 77 -13.76 -4.29 1.36
CA GLN A 77 -14.61 -5.40 1.82
C GLN A 77 -15.35 -5.09 3.13
N PHE A 78 -14.84 -4.14 3.91
CA PHE A 78 -15.31 -3.85 5.27
C PHE A 78 -15.97 -2.48 5.43
N ILE A 79 -15.98 -1.66 4.38
CA ILE A 79 -16.50 -0.30 4.42
C ILE A 79 -17.40 0.00 3.20
N ASN A 80 -18.30 0.97 3.36
CA ASN A 80 -19.06 1.47 2.22
C ASN A 80 -18.20 2.40 1.38
N CYS A 81 -17.57 1.84 0.33
CA CYS A 81 -16.66 2.51 -0.58
C CYS A 81 -17.35 2.80 -1.92
N LYS A 82 -17.36 4.07 -2.33
CA LYS A 82 -17.93 4.53 -3.61
C LYS A 82 -17.01 4.25 -4.78
N LYS A 83 -15.70 4.41 -4.58
CA LYS A 83 -14.68 4.30 -5.62
C LYS A 83 -13.32 4.01 -5.02
N ILE A 84 -12.52 3.21 -5.73
CA ILE A 84 -11.10 3.01 -5.44
C ILE A 84 -10.26 3.62 -6.56
N ILE A 85 -9.21 4.35 -6.18
CA ILE A 85 -8.23 4.93 -7.10
C ILE A 85 -6.88 4.27 -6.80
N LEU A 86 -6.34 3.59 -7.79
CA LEU A 86 -5.04 2.91 -7.68
C LEU A 86 -3.99 3.72 -8.42
N VAL A 87 -2.92 4.08 -7.71
CA VAL A 87 -1.79 4.84 -8.27
C VAL A 87 -0.54 3.99 -8.18
N SER A 88 0.08 3.68 -9.31
CA SER A 88 1.28 2.83 -9.36
C SER A 88 1.13 1.55 -8.54
N SER A 89 -0.02 0.92 -8.63
CA SER A 89 -0.40 -0.28 -7.89
C SER A 89 -0.88 -1.37 -8.84
N VAL A 90 -1.22 -2.54 -8.30
CA VAL A 90 -1.74 -3.68 -9.04
C VAL A 90 -3.21 -3.89 -8.70
N LYS A 91 -4.01 -4.22 -9.71
CA LYS A 91 -5.43 -4.55 -9.57
C LYS A 91 -5.64 -6.04 -9.28
N SER A 92 -4.74 -6.88 -9.78
CA SER A 92 -4.80 -8.34 -9.62
C SER A 92 -3.39 -8.92 -9.41
N PRO A 93 -3.28 -10.16 -8.89
CA PRO A 93 -1.99 -10.85 -8.74
C PRO A 93 -1.23 -11.01 -10.05
N ASP A 94 -1.94 -11.07 -11.18
CA ASP A 94 -1.34 -11.23 -12.51
C ASP A 94 -0.49 -10.01 -12.93
N GLU A 95 -0.75 -8.86 -12.34
CA GLU A 95 -0.01 -7.61 -12.60
C GLU A 95 1.25 -7.47 -11.72
N LEU A 96 1.48 -8.40 -10.78
CA LEU A 96 2.70 -8.40 -9.96
C LEU A 96 3.95 -8.48 -10.84
N SER A 97 4.99 -7.77 -10.44
CA SER A 97 6.26 -7.76 -11.17
C SER A 97 6.90 -9.15 -11.23
N LEU A 98 7.71 -9.40 -12.26
CA LEU A 98 8.43 -10.69 -12.40
C LEU A 98 9.25 -11.06 -11.14
N PRO A 99 10.01 -10.15 -10.50
CA PRO A 99 10.71 -10.46 -9.27
C PRO A 99 9.78 -10.91 -8.14
N MET A 100 8.60 -10.30 -8.01
CA MET A 100 7.60 -10.71 -7.01
C MET A 100 7.01 -12.09 -7.30
N LYS A 101 6.69 -12.37 -8.56
CA LYS A 101 6.21 -13.70 -8.97
C LYS A 101 7.24 -14.80 -8.74
N LEU A 102 8.52 -14.51 -8.99
CA LEU A 102 9.61 -15.42 -8.68
C LEU A 102 9.78 -15.62 -7.17
N ALA A 103 9.73 -14.53 -6.39
CA ALA A 103 9.78 -14.60 -4.93
C ALA A 103 8.62 -15.41 -4.34
N GLN A 104 7.43 -15.33 -4.93
CA GLN A 104 6.27 -16.13 -4.53
C GLN A 104 6.55 -17.63 -4.71
N LYS A 105 7.12 -18.03 -5.86
CA LYS A 105 7.40 -19.44 -6.17
C LYS A 105 8.54 -20.02 -5.35
N THR A 106 9.60 -19.23 -5.13
CA THR A 106 10.84 -19.69 -4.51
C THR A 106 10.91 -19.40 -3.02
N GLN A 107 9.98 -18.60 -2.48
CA GLN A 107 10.01 -18.02 -1.13
C GLN A 107 11.32 -17.26 -0.82
N ALA A 108 12.03 -16.83 -1.86
CA ALA A 108 13.34 -16.15 -1.75
C ALA A 108 13.27 -14.85 -0.93
N HIS A 109 12.11 -14.21 -0.84
CA HIS A 109 11.91 -13.03 0.01
C HIS A 109 12.15 -13.31 1.50
N LYS A 110 11.97 -14.57 1.97
CA LYS A 110 12.27 -14.98 3.35
C LYS A 110 13.77 -15.10 3.62
N LEU A 111 14.56 -15.23 2.57
CA LEU A 111 16.02 -15.31 2.63
C LEU A 111 16.69 -13.94 2.47
N LEU A 112 15.90 -12.88 2.20
CA LEU A 112 16.44 -11.52 2.12
C LEU A 112 16.97 -11.12 3.50
N PRO A 113 18.28 -10.81 3.60
CA PRO A 113 18.85 -10.35 4.86
C PRO A 113 18.06 -9.12 5.33
N THR A 114 17.73 -9.03 6.63
CA THR A 114 17.04 -7.88 7.22
C THR A 114 17.76 -6.56 6.94
N GLN A 115 19.05 -6.60 6.66
CA GLN A 115 19.84 -5.44 6.24
C GLN A 115 19.48 -4.95 4.83
N TRP A 116 19.04 -5.82 3.92
CA TRP A 116 18.61 -5.44 2.57
C TRP A 116 17.24 -4.77 2.57
N ILE A 117 16.39 -5.16 3.51
CA ILE A 117 15.08 -4.54 3.71
C ILE A 117 15.23 -3.10 4.24
N LYS A 118 16.31 -2.83 4.98
CA LYS A 118 16.66 -1.46 5.40
C LYS A 118 17.18 -0.60 4.25
N ASN A 119 17.63 -1.21 3.16
CA ASN A 119 18.04 -0.48 1.97
C ASN A 119 16.82 -0.23 1.07
N LEU A 120 16.30 0.98 1.17
CA LEU A 120 15.11 1.43 0.44
C LEU A 120 15.27 1.36 -1.09
N GLU A 121 16.50 1.44 -1.60
CA GLU A 121 16.79 1.27 -3.03
C GLU A 121 16.53 -0.14 -3.47
N THR A 122 16.99 -1.12 -2.69
CA THR A 122 16.75 -2.54 -2.97
C THR A 122 15.26 -2.87 -2.91
N LEU A 123 14.54 -2.31 -1.92
CA LEU A 123 13.10 -2.47 -1.79
C LEU A 123 12.35 -1.85 -2.98
N ALA A 124 12.73 -0.64 -3.38
CA ALA A 124 12.13 0.04 -4.53
C ALA A 124 12.40 -0.72 -5.84
N LEU A 125 13.60 -1.24 -6.02
CA LEU A 125 13.95 -2.08 -7.18
C LEU A 125 13.17 -3.39 -7.20
N PHE A 126 12.97 -4.02 -6.04
CA PHE A 126 12.19 -5.24 -5.91
C PHE A 126 10.72 -5.02 -6.28
N VAL A 127 10.10 -3.94 -5.77
CA VAL A 127 8.69 -3.63 -5.98
C VAL A 127 8.42 -3.13 -7.39
N PHE A 128 9.26 -2.25 -7.91
CA PHE A 128 8.99 -1.46 -9.13
C PHE A 128 9.92 -1.78 -10.31
N GLY A 129 10.95 -2.61 -10.10
CA GLY A 129 11.95 -2.90 -11.11
C GLY A 129 12.90 -1.73 -11.40
N SER A 130 13.76 -1.91 -12.42
CA SER A 130 14.86 -0.97 -12.74
C SER A 130 14.42 0.42 -13.23
N ARG A 131 13.16 0.61 -13.58
CA ARG A 131 12.65 1.91 -14.10
C ARG A 131 12.69 3.04 -13.08
N ILE A 132 12.84 2.73 -11.81
CA ILE A 132 12.75 3.72 -10.69
C ILE A 132 14.11 4.21 -10.20
N GLN A 133 15.24 3.61 -10.61
CA GLN A 133 16.58 3.99 -10.12
C GLN A 133 16.83 5.51 -10.08
N LYS A 134 16.38 6.25 -11.10
CA LYS A 134 16.57 7.71 -11.18
C LYS A 134 15.70 8.51 -10.19
N ARG A 135 14.70 7.90 -9.54
CA ARG A 135 13.75 8.56 -8.64
C ARG A 135 13.88 8.11 -7.19
N VAL A 136 14.77 7.18 -6.88
CA VAL A 136 14.96 6.63 -5.53
C VAL A 136 15.30 7.73 -4.52
N ALA A 137 16.15 8.69 -4.89
CA ALA A 137 16.51 9.81 -4.01
C ALA A 137 15.29 10.67 -3.59
N LEU A 138 14.31 10.84 -4.50
CA LEU A 138 13.06 11.53 -4.18
C LEU A 138 12.20 10.72 -3.20
N TYR A 139 12.18 9.40 -3.35
CA TYR A 139 11.42 8.52 -2.46
C TYR A 139 12.01 8.46 -1.06
N GLN A 140 13.33 8.57 -0.89
CA GLN A 140 13.99 8.56 0.43
C GLN A 140 13.43 9.63 1.38
N LYS A 141 13.05 10.80 0.85
CA LYS A 141 12.42 11.89 1.64
C LYS A 141 11.11 11.43 2.32
N TYR A 142 10.36 10.54 1.67
CA TYR A 142 9.01 10.15 2.08
C TYR A 142 8.94 8.79 2.76
N LEU A 143 10.03 8.02 2.71
CA LEU A 143 10.11 6.69 3.30
C LEU A 143 10.54 6.82 4.76
N SER A 144 9.57 6.96 5.65
CA SER A 144 9.78 7.15 7.08
C SER A 144 9.56 5.89 7.91
N GLU A 145 8.78 4.93 7.38
CA GLU A 145 8.47 3.69 8.09
C GLU A 145 9.56 2.65 7.81
N ARG A 146 10.41 2.43 8.80
CA ARG A 146 11.60 1.55 8.70
C ARG A 146 11.57 0.40 9.69
N ASP A 147 10.42 0.16 10.34
CA ASP A 147 10.28 -0.97 11.24
C ASP A 147 10.47 -2.29 10.47
N PRO A 148 11.47 -3.11 10.83
CA PRO A 148 11.74 -4.36 10.14
C PRO A 148 10.58 -5.36 10.23
N VAL A 149 9.83 -5.37 11.32
CA VAL A 149 8.66 -6.26 11.51
C VAL A 149 7.59 -5.90 10.49
N TYR A 150 7.27 -4.60 10.38
CA TYR A 150 6.32 -4.12 9.39
C TYR A 150 6.80 -4.40 7.96
N LEU A 151 8.06 -4.10 7.63
CA LEU A 151 8.58 -4.28 6.27
C LEU A 151 8.57 -5.75 5.83
N ASN A 152 9.01 -6.66 6.71
CA ASN A 152 8.97 -8.10 6.43
C ASN A 152 7.53 -8.57 6.21
N TRP A 153 6.62 -8.16 7.09
CA TRP A 153 5.20 -8.45 6.95
C TRP A 153 4.65 -7.93 5.62
N ALA A 154 4.90 -6.68 5.29
CA ALA A 154 4.37 -6.04 4.08
C ALA A 154 4.87 -6.72 2.79
N ILE A 155 6.17 -7.07 2.73
CA ILE A 155 6.75 -7.79 1.60
C ILE A 155 6.11 -9.17 1.47
N ASP A 156 5.99 -9.91 2.57
CA ASP A 156 5.37 -11.24 2.54
C ASP A 156 3.92 -11.17 2.09
N ARG A 157 3.17 -10.18 2.58
CA ARG A 157 1.75 -10.02 2.22
C ARG A 157 1.55 -9.64 0.75
N ILE A 158 2.36 -8.75 0.18
CA ILE A 158 2.21 -8.38 -1.24
C ILE A 158 2.64 -9.53 -2.17
N VAL A 159 3.69 -10.25 -1.82
CA VAL A 159 4.17 -11.40 -2.62
C VAL A 159 3.13 -12.51 -2.66
N HIS A 160 2.43 -12.76 -1.55
CA HIS A 160 1.41 -13.81 -1.46
C HIS A 160 -0.02 -13.30 -1.65
N TRP A 161 -0.19 -12.04 -2.06
CA TRP A 161 -1.53 -11.50 -2.28
C TRP A 161 -2.25 -12.26 -3.40
N GLY A 162 -3.39 -12.84 -3.05
CA GLY A 162 -4.23 -13.64 -3.95
C GLY A 162 -5.29 -12.84 -4.71
N GLY A 163 -5.29 -11.51 -4.57
CA GLY A 163 -6.34 -10.64 -5.12
C GLY A 163 -7.48 -10.40 -4.14
N CYS A 164 -8.30 -9.42 -4.46
CA CYS A 164 -9.49 -9.05 -3.70
C CYS A 164 -10.75 -9.45 -4.47
N ALA A 165 -11.71 -10.08 -3.80
CA ALA A 165 -12.96 -10.51 -4.40
C ALA A 165 -13.94 -9.35 -4.65
N VAL A 166 -13.78 -8.23 -3.95
CA VAL A 166 -14.68 -7.07 -4.05
C VAL A 166 -14.28 -6.21 -5.24
N GLN A 167 -15.22 -6.03 -6.16
CA GLN A 167 -15.06 -5.09 -7.27
C GLN A 167 -15.80 -3.80 -6.93
N VAL A 168 -15.06 -2.75 -6.64
CA VAL A 168 -15.55 -1.37 -6.51
C VAL A 168 -15.07 -0.59 -7.74
N PRO A 169 -15.90 0.27 -8.33
CA PRO A 169 -15.50 1.09 -9.47
C PRO A 169 -14.28 1.97 -9.19
#